data_c31b765a5d1a50a404cbf43a4dcc1ade
#
_entry.id   c31b765a5d1a50a404cbf43a4dcc1ade
#
_cell.length_a   1.000
_cell.length_b   1.000
_cell.length_c   1.000
_cell.angle_alpha   90.00
_cell.angle_beta   90.00
_cell.angle_gamma   90.00
#
_symmetry.space_group_name_H-M   'P 1'
#
loop_
_entity.id
_entity.type
_entity.pdbx_description
1 polymer ?
#
loop_
_entity_poly.entity_id
_entity_poly.type
_entity_poly.pdbx_seq_one_letter_code
_entity_poly.pdbx_strand_id
1 'polypeptide(L)'
;MRDELTRLDAIAGDGDCGDTLAAGASAILEDSVDYAYRHPDVVCDQLANSCARSMGGTSGVLYDVFFRAAGDTLDESGSDFDETEYEEDYMDDSFEYREALARGIYAIRKHGKATAGDRTMLDALMPALGRWGILMNDDLKEQCDRIAKAAKDGAEETRNMTANAGRASYVNKDKLKEQNVPDPGALAVAAWIGASCEEVTRLLANKNVKPNERHLSFLNRIDPNFKGDRDDHDAIPVEDRLGEFDDTQHSDDDLPEDQKIPFVL
;
A
#
# COMPACT_ATOMS: atom_id res chain seq x y z
N MET A 1 -17.17 1.29 -6.94
CA MET A 1 -16.05 2.06 -6.31
C MET A 1 -15.62 3.26 -7.17
N ARG A 2 -15.18 3.11 -8.44
CA ARG A 2 -14.70 4.22 -9.30
C ARG A 2 -15.66 5.41 -9.31
N ASP A 3 -16.90 5.22 -9.72
CA ASP A 3 -17.89 6.31 -9.84
C ASP A 3 -18.23 6.96 -8.49
N GLU A 4 -18.19 6.18 -7.42
CA GLU A 4 -18.39 6.70 -6.05
C GLU A 4 -17.23 7.61 -5.62
N LEU A 5 -15.97 7.17 -5.82
CA LEU A 5 -14.79 7.98 -5.51
C LEU A 5 -14.77 9.29 -6.32
N THR A 6 -15.07 9.22 -7.63
CA THR A 6 -15.19 10.40 -8.49
C THR A 6 -16.28 11.34 -7.98
N ARG A 7 -17.45 10.82 -7.60
CA ARG A 7 -18.55 11.63 -7.05
C ARG A 7 -18.18 12.31 -5.73
N LEU A 8 -17.49 11.60 -4.83
CA LEU A 8 -17.04 12.14 -3.55
C LEU A 8 -15.95 13.18 -3.77
N ASP A 9 -15.05 12.93 -4.68
CA ASP A 9 -13.96 13.85 -5.01
C ASP A 9 -14.47 15.12 -5.72
N ALA A 10 -15.53 15.04 -6.50
CA ALA A 10 -16.18 16.22 -7.06
C ALA A 10 -16.73 17.18 -5.96
N ILE A 11 -16.93 16.68 -4.74
CA ILE A 11 -17.33 17.48 -3.57
C ILE A 11 -16.09 17.98 -2.80
N ALA A 12 -15.06 17.12 -2.67
CA ALA A 12 -13.90 17.31 -1.80
C ALA A 12 -12.62 17.70 -2.54
N GLY A 13 -12.61 17.70 -3.88
CA GLY A 13 -11.43 17.92 -4.72
C GLY A 13 -11.79 18.38 -6.12
N ASP A 14 -11.16 17.82 -7.12
CA ASP A 14 -11.31 18.14 -8.55
C ASP A 14 -12.11 17.08 -9.34
N GLY A 15 -12.53 15.98 -8.72
CA GLY A 15 -13.45 15.01 -9.28
C GLY A 15 -12.79 13.95 -10.17
N ASP A 16 -11.50 13.71 -10.02
CA ASP A 16 -10.73 12.75 -10.83
C ASP A 16 -10.20 11.53 -10.06
N CYS A 17 -10.38 11.48 -8.73
CA CYS A 17 -9.83 10.44 -7.85
C CYS A 17 -10.19 9.02 -8.30
N GLY A 18 -11.47 8.78 -8.64
CA GLY A 18 -11.91 7.46 -9.08
C GLY A 18 -11.29 7.02 -10.40
N ASP A 19 -11.15 7.95 -11.35
CA ASP A 19 -10.53 7.69 -12.66
C ASP A 19 -9.03 7.43 -12.52
N THR A 20 -8.35 8.23 -11.73
CA THR A 20 -6.92 8.08 -11.43
C THR A 20 -6.62 6.72 -10.80
N LEU A 21 -7.38 6.33 -9.78
CA LEU A 21 -7.19 5.04 -9.10
C LEU A 21 -7.57 3.85 -9.99
N ALA A 22 -8.60 4.00 -10.83
CA ALA A 22 -8.96 2.96 -11.80
C ALA A 22 -7.87 2.78 -12.86
N ALA A 23 -7.23 3.86 -13.31
CA ALA A 23 -6.11 3.79 -14.23
C ALA A 23 -4.91 3.06 -13.59
N GLY A 24 -4.57 3.38 -12.33
CA GLY A 24 -3.53 2.68 -11.58
C GLY A 24 -3.81 1.19 -11.42
N ALA A 25 -5.03 0.84 -10.98
CA ALA A 25 -5.43 -0.56 -10.82
C ALA A 25 -5.39 -1.33 -12.15
N SER A 26 -5.80 -0.70 -13.26
CA SER A 26 -5.74 -1.32 -14.59
C SER A 26 -4.30 -1.56 -15.05
N ALA A 27 -3.41 -0.62 -14.81
CA ALA A 27 -1.99 -0.76 -15.15
C ALA A 27 -1.31 -1.86 -14.31
N ILE A 28 -1.56 -1.90 -13.00
CA ILE A 28 -1.07 -2.98 -12.13
C ILE A 28 -1.57 -4.34 -12.64
N LEU A 29 -2.83 -4.43 -13.03
CA LEU A 29 -3.43 -5.67 -13.52
C LEU A 29 -2.79 -6.11 -14.84
N GLU A 30 -2.55 -5.18 -15.76
CA GLU A 30 -1.89 -5.41 -17.04
C GLU A 30 -0.44 -5.88 -16.86
N ASP A 31 0.33 -5.20 -15.99
CA ASP A 31 1.73 -5.48 -15.76
C ASP A 31 1.96 -6.71 -14.86
N SER A 32 0.96 -7.10 -14.06
CA SER A 32 1.07 -8.16 -13.06
C SER A 32 1.50 -9.52 -13.62
N VAL A 33 1.29 -9.77 -14.89
CA VAL A 33 1.71 -11.01 -15.58
C VAL A 33 3.22 -11.14 -15.67
N ASP A 34 3.94 -10.02 -15.59
CA ASP A 34 5.39 -9.93 -15.69
C ASP A 34 6.07 -9.59 -14.34
N TYR A 35 5.32 -9.58 -13.23
CA TYR A 35 5.87 -9.28 -11.91
C TYR A 35 6.74 -10.41 -11.36
N ALA A 36 7.86 -10.04 -10.75
CA ALA A 36 8.82 -10.96 -10.14
C ALA A 36 8.37 -11.39 -8.73
N TYR A 37 7.30 -12.16 -8.62
CA TYR A 37 6.60 -12.47 -7.35
C TYR A 37 7.44 -13.17 -6.28
N ARG A 38 8.61 -13.71 -6.62
CA ARG A 38 9.55 -14.30 -5.66
C ARG A 38 10.44 -13.27 -4.97
N HIS A 39 10.42 -12.03 -5.48
CA HIS A 39 11.23 -10.92 -5.02
C HIS A 39 10.30 -9.78 -4.61
N PRO A 40 9.84 -9.74 -3.36
CA PRO A 40 8.85 -8.77 -2.91
C PRO A 40 9.33 -7.31 -3.01
N ASP A 41 10.62 -7.05 -2.88
CA ASP A 41 11.29 -5.78 -3.14
C ASP A 41 11.07 -5.34 -4.60
N VAL A 42 11.37 -6.24 -5.55
CA VAL A 42 11.16 -6.00 -6.99
C VAL A 42 9.69 -5.81 -7.32
N VAL A 43 8.79 -6.58 -6.70
CA VAL A 43 7.35 -6.39 -6.90
C VAL A 43 6.90 -5.02 -6.43
N CYS A 44 7.44 -4.51 -5.33
CA CYS A 44 7.16 -3.15 -4.87
C CYS A 44 7.61 -2.10 -5.91
N ASP A 45 8.79 -2.23 -6.48
CA ASP A 45 9.28 -1.35 -7.55
C ASP A 45 8.40 -1.43 -8.81
N GLN A 46 7.97 -2.62 -9.19
CA GLN A 46 7.08 -2.83 -10.33
C GLN A 46 5.70 -2.19 -10.08
N LEU A 47 5.15 -2.29 -8.87
CA LEU A 47 3.93 -1.60 -8.44
C LEU A 47 4.11 -0.09 -8.49
N ALA A 48 5.24 0.44 -8.00
CA ALA A 48 5.58 1.85 -8.07
C ALA A 48 5.59 2.35 -9.52
N ASN A 49 6.28 1.62 -10.42
CA ASN A 49 6.36 1.95 -11.84
C ASN A 49 4.99 1.96 -12.52
N SER A 50 4.14 0.96 -12.24
CA SER A 50 2.77 0.90 -12.78
C SER A 50 1.92 2.08 -12.32
N CYS A 51 2.01 2.46 -11.04
CA CYS A 51 1.34 3.64 -10.49
C CYS A 51 1.88 4.94 -11.11
N ALA A 52 3.18 5.15 -11.12
CA ALA A 52 3.82 6.37 -11.66
C ALA A 52 3.49 6.60 -13.13
N ARG A 53 3.44 5.52 -13.94
CA ARG A 53 3.13 5.58 -15.37
C ARG A 53 1.67 5.92 -15.66
N SER A 54 0.74 5.45 -14.82
CA SER A 54 -0.69 5.46 -15.14
C SER A 54 -1.51 6.44 -14.30
N MET A 55 -1.07 6.76 -13.10
CA MET A 55 -1.78 7.64 -12.18
C MET A 55 -1.27 9.07 -12.30
N GLY A 56 -2.18 10.01 -12.53
CA GLY A 56 -1.85 11.43 -12.56
C GLY A 56 -1.83 12.08 -11.17
N GLY A 57 -1.33 13.31 -11.15
CA GLY A 57 -1.42 14.19 -9.98
C GLY A 57 -0.68 13.70 -8.75
N THR A 58 -1.10 14.18 -7.58
CA THR A 58 -0.47 13.85 -6.30
C THR A 58 -0.60 12.37 -5.94
N SER A 59 -1.71 11.73 -6.30
CA SER A 59 -1.95 10.32 -5.98
C SER A 59 -0.91 9.41 -6.60
N GLY A 60 -0.54 9.61 -7.87
CA GLY A 60 0.49 8.82 -8.54
C GLY A 60 1.84 8.90 -7.82
N VAL A 61 2.25 10.13 -7.45
CA VAL A 61 3.51 10.34 -6.70
C VAL A 61 3.46 9.67 -5.32
N LEU A 62 2.34 9.78 -4.59
CA LEU A 62 2.23 9.20 -3.25
C LEU A 62 2.24 7.67 -3.28
N TYR A 63 1.60 7.02 -4.25
CA TYR A 63 1.67 5.58 -4.40
C TYR A 63 3.05 5.12 -4.89
N ASP A 64 3.70 5.87 -5.77
CA ASP A 64 5.07 5.60 -6.22
C ASP A 64 6.05 5.58 -5.03
N VAL A 65 6.12 6.66 -4.26
CA VAL A 65 7.04 6.73 -3.10
C VAL A 65 6.66 5.73 -2.00
N PHE A 66 5.38 5.39 -1.85
CA PHE A 66 4.93 4.38 -0.90
C PHE A 66 5.51 3.00 -1.23
N PHE A 67 5.34 2.56 -2.47
CA PHE A 67 5.82 1.23 -2.86
C PHE A 67 7.33 1.15 -2.90
N ARG A 68 8.05 2.19 -3.37
CA ARG A 68 9.52 2.18 -3.33
C ARG A 68 10.06 2.10 -1.91
N ALA A 69 9.57 2.93 -0.99
CA ALA A 69 10.00 2.89 0.41
C ALA A 69 9.67 1.56 1.11
N ALA A 70 8.59 0.88 0.68
CA ALA A 70 8.29 -0.46 1.15
C ALA A 70 9.25 -1.50 0.57
N GLY A 71 9.59 -1.40 -0.71
CA GLY A 71 10.53 -2.28 -1.40
C GLY A 71 11.94 -2.19 -0.82
N ASP A 72 12.44 -0.96 -0.61
CA ASP A 72 13.75 -0.73 0.01
C ASP A 72 13.90 -1.45 1.36
N THR A 73 12.85 -1.51 2.15
CA THR A 73 12.85 -2.21 3.44
C THR A 73 12.93 -3.73 3.27
N LEU A 74 12.31 -4.27 2.23
CA LEU A 74 12.30 -5.70 1.95
C LEU A 74 13.61 -6.19 1.31
N ASP A 75 14.35 -5.33 0.62
CA ASP A 75 15.67 -5.63 0.05
C ASP A 75 16.75 -5.76 1.15
N GLU A 76 16.72 -4.88 2.15
CA GLU A 76 17.67 -4.90 3.28
C GLU A 76 17.61 -6.22 4.08
N SER A 77 16.45 -6.85 4.18
CA SER A 77 16.25 -8.11 4.87
C SER A 77 16.69 -9.35 4.05
N GLY A 78 16.73 -9.22 2.72
CA GLY A 78 17.09 -10.31 1.79
C GLY A 78 18.59 -10.46 1.51
N SER A 79 19.42 -9.49 1.89
CA SER A 79 20.84 -9.48 1.49
C SER A 79 21.76 -10.46 2.22
N ASP A 80 21.33 -11.10 3.30
CA ASP A 80 22.12 -12.04 4.10
C ASP A 80 21.63 -13.50 4.04
N PHE A 81 20.71 -13.85 3.12
CA PHE A 81 20.24 -15.23 3.00
C PHE A 81 21.27 -16.11 2.25
N ASP A 82 22.11 -16.80 3.00
CA ASP A 82 22.85 -17.96 2.51
C ASP A 82 21.87 -19.15 2.41
N GLU A 83 21.58 -19.60 1.19
CA GLU A 83 20.67 -20.72 0.89
C GLU A 83 21.06 -22.05 1.55
N THR A 84 22.16 -22.13 2.28
CA THR A 84 22.73 -23.37 2.81
C THR A 84 22.44 -23.64 4.30
N GLU A 85 21.84 -22.72 5.05
CA GLU A 85 21.52 -22.91 6.47
C GLU A 85 20.00 -22.77 6.76
N TYR A 86 19.17 -23.63 6.18
CA TYR A 86 17.79 -23.79 6.64
C TYR A 86 17.72 -24.70 7.87
N GLU A 87 17.90 -24.16 9.05
CA GLU A 87 17.17 -24.66 10.21
C GLU A 87 15.84 -23.89 10.24
N GLU A 88 14.72 -24.64 10.36
CA GLU A 88 13.33 -24.18 10.37
C GLU A 88 13.00 -23.31 11.63
N ASP A 89 13.77 -22.27 11.90
CA ASP A 89 13.36 -21.23 12.82
C ASP A 89 12.52 -20.22 12.02
N TYR A 90 11.21 -20.30 12.19
CA TYR A 90 10.21 -19.36 11.71
C TYR A 90 10.57 -17.95 12.19
N MET A 91 11.43 -17.25 11.47
CA MET A 91 11.47 -15.79 11.54
C MET A 91 10.10 -15.31 11.07
N ASP A 92 9.46 -14.50 11.90
CA ASP A 92 8.12 -14.01 11.64
C ASP A 92 8.15 -12.98 10.49
N ASP A 93 8.06 -13.45 9.24
CA ASP A 93 7.98 -12.62 8.02
C ASP A 93 6.95 -11.49 8.16
N SER A 94 6.00 -11.62 9.08
CA SER A 94 4.98 -10.60 9.35
C SER A 94 5.57 -9.30 9.87
N PHE A 95 6.73 -9.33 10.54
CA PHE A 95 7.42 -8.16 11.05
C PHE A 95 8.00 -7.31 9.91
N GLU A 96 8.63 -7.94 8.93
CA GLU A 96 9.23 -7.28 7.77
C GLU A 96 8.19 -6.58 6.90
N TYR A 97 7.10 -7.27 6.58
CA TYR A 97 5.99 -6.67 5.82
C TYR A 97 5.29 -5.54 6.59
N ARG A 98 5.23 -5.65 7.93
CA ARG A 98 4.71 -4.55 8.75
C ARG A 98 5.63 -3.33 8.71
N GLU A 99 6.94 -3.55 8.79
CA GLU A 99 7.92 -2.47 8.69
C GLU A 99 7.90 -1.84 7.29
N ALA A 100 7.85 -2.63 6.23
CA ALA A 100 7.69 -2.15 4.85
C ALA A 100 6.44 -1.27 4.71
N LEU A 101 5.30 -1.69 5.25
CA LEU A 101 4.09 -0.87 5.28
C LEU A 101 4.32 0.44 6.06
N ALA A 102 4.99 0.38 7.21
CA ALA A 102 5.30 1.56 8.02
C ALA A 102 6.20 2.56 7.27
N ARG A 103 7.21 2.07 6.57
CA ARG A 103 8.11 2.90 5.74
C ARG A 103 7.38 3.54 4.57
N GLY A 104 6.53 2.78 3.88
CA GLY A 104 5.67 3.34 2.82
C GLY A 104 4.75 4.45 3.35
N ILE A 105 4.12 4.26 4.51
CA ILE A 105 3.28 5.29 5.17
C ILE A 105 4.11 6.51 5.55
N TYR A 106 5.31 6.31 6.07
CA TYR A 106 6.23 7.39 6.39
C TYR A 106 6.59 8.21 5.15
N ALA A 107 6.87 7.55 4.02
CA ALA A 107 7.15 8.24 2.75
C ALA A 107 5.95 9.10 2.30
N ILE A 108 4.71 8.59 2.39
CA ILE A 108 3.51 9.41 2.13
C ILE A 108 3.44 10.63 3.06
N ARG A 109 3.69 10.46 4.36
CA ARG A 109 3.69 11.57 5.33
C ARG A 109 4.73 12.63 4.97
N LYS A 110 5.96 12.20 4.69
CA LYS A 110 7.10 13.07 4.36
C LYS A 110 6.83 13.88 3.08
N HIS A 111 6.43 13.22 2.01
CA HIS A 111 6.22 13.84 0.70
C HIS A 111 4.86 14.55 0.58
N GLY A 112 3.82 13.99 1.16
CA GLY A 112 2.47 14.59 1.19
C GLY A 112 2.32 15.72 2.20
N LYS A 113 3.27 15.86 3.15
CA LYS A 113 3.23 16.85 4.25
C LYS A 113 1.89 16.81 4.99
N ALA A 114 1.40 15.61 5.26
CA ALA A 114 0.14 15.34 5.94
C ALA A 114 0.37 14.39 7.12
N THR A 115 -0.54 14.41 8.07
CA THR A 115 -0.54 13.50 9.21
C THR A 115 -1.94 12.94 9.48
N ALA A 116 -2.06 11.99 10.40
CA ALA A 116 -3.37 11.52 10.83
C ALA A 116 -4.21 12.67 11.42
N GLY A 117 -5.48 12.74 11.07
CA GLY A 117 -6.39 13.82 11.43
C GLY A 117 -6.52 14.93 10.38
N ASP A 118 -5.71 14.92 9.33
CA ASP A 118 -5.72 15.93 8.27
C ASP A 118 -6.76 15.65 7.17
N ARG A 119 -7.54 14.58 7.31
CA ARG A 119 -8.57 14.15 6.36
C ARG A 119 -7.95 13.73 5.02
N THR A 120 -7.12 12.70 5.07
CA THR A 120 -6.38 12.14 3.92
C THR A 120 -6.38 10.61 3.95
N MET A 121 -5.74 9.99 2.95
CA MET A 121 -5.50 8.54 2.92
C MET A 121 -4.78 8.00 4.17
N LEU A 122 -4.02 8.84 4.89
CA LEU A 122 -3.32 8.45 6.11
C LEU A 122 -4.30 8.08 7.24
N ASP A 123 -5.49 8.64 7.24
CA ASP A 123 -6.52 8.34 8.24
C ASP A 123 -7.13 6.93 8.11
N ALA A 124 -6.87 6.25 7.00
CA ALA A 124 -7.14 4.84 6.81
C ALA A 124 -5.88 3.96 7.00
N LEU A 125 -4.72 4.42 6.49
CA LEU A 125 -3.46 3.67 6.55
C LEU A 125 -2.92 3.53 7.98
N MET A 126 -2.91 4.60 8.76
CA MET A 126 -2.35 4.61 10.12
C MET A 126 -3.11 3.68 11.07
N PRO A 127 -4.47 3.70 11.13
CA PRO A 127 -5.22 2.74 11.94
C PRO A 127 -5.01 1.29 11.51
N ALA A 128 -4.89 1.03 10.19
CA ALA A 128 -4.63 -0.30 9.66
C ALA A 128 -3.27 -0.83 10.15
N LEU A 129 -2.19 -0.03 10.00
CA LEU A 129 -0.86 -0.35 10.51
C LEU A 129 -0.89 -0.62 12.02
N GLY A 130 -1.62 0.19 12.79
CA GLY A 130 -1.75 0.03 14.24
C GLY A 130 -2.46 -1.25 14.69
N ARG A 131 -3.06 -2.02 13.76
CA ARG A 131 -3.68 -3.33 14.04
C ARG A 131 -2.84 -4.51 13.58
N TRP A 132 -1.75 -4.28 12.88
CA TRP A 132 -0.85 -5.32 12.40
C TRP A 132 0.07 -5.80 13.54
N GLY A 133 0.05 -7.08 13.85
CA GLY A 133 1.02 -7.70 14.76
C GLY A 133 0.88 -7.39 16.26
N ILE A 134 -0.28 -6.90 16.72
CA ILE A 134 -0.48 -6.56 18.15
C ILE A 134 -0.54 -7.80 19.04
N LEU A 135 -0.94 -8.95 18.50
CA LEU A 135 -1.06 -10.20 19.26
C LEU A 135 -0.28 -11.30 18.52
N MET A 136 0.80 -11.76 19.12
CA MET A 136 1.71 -12.79 18.56
C MET A 136 1.07 -14.17 18.32
N ASN A 137 -0.17 -14.40 18.75
CA ASN A 137 -0.88 -15.67 18.63
C ASN A 137 -2.19 -15.57 17.85
N ASP A 138 -2.41 -14.49 17.11
CA ASP A 138 -3.63 -14.33 16.33
C ASP A 138 -3.63 -15.19 15.09
N ASP A 139 -4.77 -15.78 14.80
CA ASP A 139 -5.04 -16.35 13.48
C ASP A 139 -4.91 -15.21 12.43
N LEU A 140 -4.16 -15.47 11.36
CA LEU A 140 -3.93 -14.51 10.28
C LEU A 140 -5.26 -13.96 9.71
N LYS A 141 -6.33 -14.78 9.73
CA LYS A 141 -7.66 -14.33 9.35
C LYS A 141 -8.19 -13.24 10.29
N GLU A 142 -8.09 -13.44 11.60
CA GLU A 142 -8.51 -12.44 12.58
C GLU A 142 -7.70 -11.15 12.47
N GLN A 143 -6.41 -11.28 12.17
CA GLN A 143 -5.54 -10.14 11.91
C GLN A 143 -6.00 -9.36 10.66
N CYS A 144 -6.26 -10.05 9.55
CA CYS A 144 -6.80 -9.44 8.33
C CYS A 144 -8.14 -8.74 8.60
N ASP A 145 -9.06 -9.36 9.32
CA ASP A 145 -10.36 -8.78 9.66
C ASP A 145 -10.20 -7.48 10.47
N ARG A 146 -9.25 -7.43 11.43
CA ARG A 146 -8.98 -6.24 12.25
C ARG A 146 -8.33 -5.12 11.44
N ILE A 147 -7.38 -5.44 10.57
CA ILE A 147 -6.69 -4.48 9.70
C ILE A 147 -7.71 -3.84 8.74
N ALA A 148 -8.49 -4.65 8.04
CA ALA A 148 -9.51 -4.19 7.11
C ALA A 148 -10.57 -3.32 7.80
N LYS A 149 -11.01 -3.75 9.00
CA LYS A 149 -11.96 -2.97 9.81
C LYS A 149 -11.38 -1.62 10.22
N ALA A 150 -10.15 -1.57 10.69
CA ALA A 150 -9.51 -0.34 11.12
C ALA A 150 -9.31 0.65 9.98
N ALA A 151 -8.92 0.17 8.78
CA ALA A 151 -8.85 1.01 7.58
C ALA A 151 -10.22 1.60 7.23
N LYS A 152 -11.26 0.79 7.27
CA LYS A 152 -12.63 1.22 6.96
C LYS A 152 -13.16 2.23 7.98
N ASP A 153 -13.00 1.96 9.26
CA ASP A 153 -13.44 2.85 10.34
C ASP A 153 -12.70 4.21 10.22
N GLY A 154 -11.38 4.19 10.02
CA GLY A 154 -10.59 5.40 9.83
C GLY A 154 -11.01 6.22 8.60
N ALA A 155 -11.31 5.55 7.48
CA ALA A 155 -11.83 6.23 6.29
C ALA A 155 -13.19 6.89 6.55
N GLU A 156 -14.10 6.22 7.26
CA GLU A 156 -15.41 6.77 7.61
C GLU A 156 -15.32 7.95 8.60
N GLU A 157 -14.38 7.90 9.55
CA GLU A 157 -14.15 8.99 10.51
C GLU A 157 -13.71 10.30 9.85
N THR A 158 -13.12 10.25 8.65
CA THR A 158 -12.74 11.45 7.89
C THR A 158 -13.92 12.39 7.60
N ARG A 159 -15.17 11.93 7.68
CA ARG A 159 -16.38 12.76 7.58
C ARG A 159 -16.41 13.88 8.60
N ASN A 160 -15.88 13.58 9.80
CA ASN A 160 -15.90 14.49 10.94
C ASN A 160 -14.63 15.34 11.05
N MET A 161 -13.64 15.08 10.17
CA MET A 161 -12.34 15.74 10.21
C MET A 161 -12.35 17.03 9.37
N THR A 162 -11.50 17.97 9.78
CA THR A 162 -11.21 19.17 8.99
C THR A 162 -10.12 18.83 7.97
N ALA A 163 -10.32 19.17 6.72
CA ALA A 163 -9.30 19.02 5.69
C ALA A 163 -8.18 20.06 5.90
N ASN A 164 -7.01 19.59 6.33
CA ASN A 164 -5.83 20.44 6.53
C ASN A 164 -4.74 20.18 5.49
N ALA A 165 -4.80 19.03 4.80
CA ALA A 165 -3.88 18.66 3.74
C ALA A 165 -4.62 18.09 2.51
N GLY A 166 -3.89 17.83 1.43
CA GLY A 166 -4.42 17.29 0.19
C GLY A 166 -5.37 18.25 -0.55
N ARG A 167 -6.06 17.75 -1.58
CA ARG A 167 -6.97 18.54 -2.42
C ARG A 167 -8.13 19.14 -1.64
N ALA A 168 -8.66 18.41 -0.69
CA ALA A 168 -9.79 18.86 0.13
C ALA A 168 -9.48 20.11 0.97
N SER A 169 -8.20 20.42 1.25
CA SER A 169 -7.82 21.63 1.99
C SER A 169 -8.07 22.93 1.21
N TYR A 170 -8.22 22.86 -0.10
CA TYR A 170 -8.53 24.00 -0.97
C TYR A 170 -10.03 24.23 -1.12
N VAL A 171 -10.88 23.32 -0.66
CA VAL A 171 -12.34 23.46 -0.68
C VAL A 171 -12.80 24.23 0.54
N ASN A 172 -13.91 24.96 0.41
CA ASN A 172 -14.52 25.67 1.54
C ASN A 172 -14.89 24.66 2.64
N LYS A 173 -14.28 24.83 3.83
CA LYS A 173 -14.40 23.90 4.97
C LYS A 173 -15.84 23.75 5.48
N ASP A 174 -16.62 24.84 5.49
CA ASP A 174 -18.01 24.82 5.96
C ASP A 174 -18.88 24.02 4.97
N LYS A 175 -18.71 24.25 3.67
CA LYS A 175 -19.40 23.48 2.63
C LYS A 175 -19.06 22.00 2.69
N LEU A 176 -17.78 21.66 2.89
CA LEU A 176 -17.34 20.28 2.98
C LEU A 176 -17.93 19.57 4.22
N LYS A 177 -17.99 20.29 5.35
CA LYS A 177 -18.60 19.79 6.59
C LYS A 177 -20.11 19.59 6.44
N GLU A 178 -20.82 20.47 5.75
CA GLU A 178 -22.26 20.34 5.47
C GLU A 178 -22.57 19.09 4.64
N GLN A 179 -21.71 18.74 3.69
CA GLN A 179 -21.87 17.56 2.83
C GLN A 179 -21.67 16.26 3.59
N ASN A 180 -20.94 16.29 4.72
CA ASN A 180 -20.69 15.13 5.60
C ASN A 180 -20.23 13.87 4.82
N VAL A 181 -19.31 14.06 3.90
CA VAL A 181 -18.75 12.97 3.07
C VAL A 181 -17.37 12.55 3.54
N PRO A 182 -16.99 11.26 3.42
CA PRO A 182 -15.65 10.82 3.77
C PRO A 182 -14.64 11.30 2.73
N ASP A 183 -13.36 11.19 3.07
CA ASP A 183 -12.27 11.45 2.13
C ASP A 183 -12.19 10.35 1.07
N PRO A 184 -12.20 10.70 -0.25
CA PRO A 184 -12.15 9.70 -1.31
C PRO A 184 -10.83 8.89 -1.31
N GLY A 185 -9.70 9.51 -0.97
CA GLY A 185 -8.41 8.83 -0.85
C GLY A 185 -8.39 7.82 0.30
N ALA A 186 -8.95 8.17 1.46
CA ALA A 186 -9.08 7.26 2.59
C ALA A 186 -10.01 6.08 2.28
N LEU A 187 -11.14 6.32 1.59
CA LEU A 187 -12.03 5.24 1.14
C LEU A 187 -11.35 4.29 0.14
N ALA A 188 -10.55 4.84 -0.76
CA ALA A 188 -9.78 4.03 -1.70
C ALA A 188 -8.79 3.11 -0.98
N VAL A 189 -8.07 3.64 0.01
CA VAL A 189 -7.18 2.84 0.87
C VAL A 189 -7.96 1.74 1.59
N ALA A 190 -9.07 2.06 2.23
CA ALA A 190 -9.90 1.05 2.89
C ALA A 190 -10.38 -0.04 1.94
N ALA A 191 -10.66 0.31 0.68
CA ALA A 191 -11.09 -0.65 -0.33
C ALA A 191 -9.97 -1.61 -0.75
N TRP A 192 -8.77 -1.12 -1.05
CA TRP A 192 -7.70 -2.02 -1.47
C TRP A 192 -7.13 -2.83 -0.30
N ILE A 193 -7.04 -2.29 0.93
CA ILE A 193 -6.68 -3.06 2.12
C ILE A 193 -7.72 -4.17 2.35
N GLY A 194 -9.01 -3.84 2.30
CA GLY A 194 -10.07 -4.82 2.46
C GLY A 194 -9.99 -5.95 1.43
N ALA A 195 -9.83 -5.62 0.15
CA ALA A 195 -9.68 -6.61 -0.92
C ALA A 195 -8.45 -7.50 -0.73
N SER A 196 -7.30 -6.91 -0.31
CA SER A 196 -6.08 -7.68 -0.02
C SER A 196 -6.29 -8.64 1.14
N CYS A 197 -6.91 -8.20 2.23
CA CYS A 197 -7.23 -9.04 3.39
C CYS A 197 -8.22 -10.17 3.05
N GLU A 198 -9.25 -9.89 2.24
CA GLU A 198 -10.17 -10.91 1.74
C GLU A 198 -9.46 -11.97 0.92
N GLU A 199 -8.57 -11.56 0.01
CA GLU A 199 -7.84 -12.50 -0.84
C GLU A 199 -6.86 -13.35 -0.04
N VAL A 200 -6.10 -12.78 0.90
CA VAL A 200 -5.25 -13.53 1.84
C VAL A 200 -6.07 -14.57 2.60
N THR A 201 -7.21 -14.17 3.17
CA THR A 201 -8.11 -15.09 3.90
C THR A 201 -8.62 -16.20 3.00
N ARG A 202 -8.98 -15.89 1.75
CA ARG A 202 -9.44 -16.86 0.75
C ARG A 202 -8.35 -17.88 0.39
N LEU A 203 -7.11 -17.42 0.20
CA LEU A 203 -5.96 -18.28 -0.10
C LEU A 203 -5.64 -19.22 1.06
N LEU A 204 -5.75 -18.74 2.30
CA LEU A 204 -5.54 -19.54 3.51
C LEU A 204 -6.60 -20.64 3.69
N ALA A 205 -7.87 -20.30 3.41
CA ALA A 205 -8.97 -21.27 3.50
C ALA A 205 -8.81 -22.44 2.51
N ASN A 206 -8.10 -22.22 1.41
CA ASN A 206 -7.90 -23.23 0.37
C ASN A 206 -6.63 -24.08 0.64
N LYS A 207 -6.62 -24.83 1.76
CA LYS A 207 -5.49 -25.62 2.25
C LYS A 207 -4.97 -26.69 1.27
N ASN A 208 -5.73 -27.04 0.23
CA ASN A 208 -5.38 -28.09 -0.73
C ASN A 208 -4.59 -27.58 -1.95
N VAL A 209 -4.37 -26.29 -2.06
CA VAL A 209 -3.63 -25.69 -3.19
C VAL A 209 -2.18 -25.46 -2.75
N LYS A 210 -1.24 -26.09 -3.46
CA LYS A 210 0.20 -25.85 -3.24
C LYS A 210 0.51 -24.36 -3.44
N PRO A 211 1.54 -23.80 -2.78
CA PRO A 211 1.89 -22.37 -2.91
C PRO A 211 1.97 -21.88 -4.37
N ASN A 212 2.63 -22.64 -5.25
CA ASN A 212 2.73 -22.32 -6.67
C ASN A 212 1.38 -22.35 -7.41
N GLU A 213 0.46 -23.23 -7.01
CA GLU A 213 -0.88 -23.32 -7.61
C GLU A 213 -1.80 -22.20 -7.12
N ARG A 214 -1.58 -21.67 -5.90
CA ARG A 214 -2.31 -20.48 -5.39
C ARG A 214 -2.03 -19.27 -6.23
N HIS A 215 -0.76 -19.06 -6.53
CA HIS A 215 -0.32 -17.95 -7.40
C HIS A 215 -0.89 -18.09 -8.81
N LEU A 216 -0.77 -19.25 -9.44
CA LEU A 216 -1.34 -19.54 -10.76
C LEU A 216 -2.87 -19.39 -10.76
N SER A 217 -3.56 -19.76 -9.68
CA SER A 217 -5.01 -19.59 -9.59
C SER A 217 -5.42 -18.11 -9.48
N PHE A 218 -4.60 -17.28 -8.88
CA PHE A 218 -4.80 -15.83 -8.82
C PHE A 218 -4.58 -15.22 -10.21
N LEU A 219 -3.48 -15.53 -10.88
CA LEU A 219 -3.18 -15.03 -12.22
C LEU A 219 -4.22 -15.48 -13.25
N ASN A 220 -4.68 -16.72 -13.21
CA ASN A 220 -5.75 -17.22 -14.09
C ASN A 220 -7.12 -16.54 -13.86
N ARG A 221 -7.35 -15.94 -12.71
CA ARG A 221 -8.56 -15.14 -12.46
C ARG A 221 -8.47 -13.74 -13.04
N ILE A 222 -7.24 -13.20 -13.06
CA ILE A 222 -6.95 -11.89 -13.64
C ILE A 222 -6.90 -11.99 -15.17
N ASP A 223 -6.21 -13.01 -15.68
CA ASP A 223 -6.14 -13.34 -17.11
C ASP A 223 -6.47 -14.83 -17.33
N PRO A 224 -7.68 -15.16 -17.80
CA PRO A 224 -8.08 -16.54 -18.10
C PRO A 224 -7.21 -17.23 -19.18
N ASN A 225 -6.43 -16.47 -19.95
CA ASN A 225 -5.53 -16.98 -20.97
C ASN A 225 -4.08 -17.12 -20.49
N PHE A 226 -3.79 -16.80 -19.23
CA PHE A 226 -2.46 -16.93 -18.64
C PHE A 226 -1.98 -18.39 -18.69
N LYS A 227 -0.93 -18.62 -19.45
CA LYS A 227 -0.33 -19.96 -19.67
C LYS A 227 0.96 -20.11 -18.90
N GLY A 228 0.99 -20.01 -17.65
CA GLY A 228 2.02 -20.35 -16.65
C GLY A 228 3.47 -20.70 -17.05
N ASP A 229 3.94 -20.31 -18.20
CA ASP A 229 5.19 -20.73 -18.83
C ASP A 229 6.08 -19.48 -19.12
N ARG A 230 6.56 -18.83 -18.05
CA ARG A 230 7.72 -17.94 -18.18
C ARG A 230 8.71 -18.28 -17.08
N ASP A 231 9.87 -18.79 -17.47
CA ASP A 231 11.01 -18.96 -16.58
C ASP A 231 11.45 -17.57 -16.06
N ASP A 232 11.71 -17.46 -14.76
CA ASP A 232 12.10 -16.25 -14.01
C ASP A 232 13.47 -15.64 -14.46
N HIS A 233 13.91 -15.87 -15.70
CA HIS A 233 15.22 -15.47 -16.19
C HIS A 233 15.31 -14.03 -16.73
N ASP A 234 14.19 -13.31 -16.82
CA ASP A 234 14.15 -11.95 -17.39
C ASP A 234 13.98 -10.84 -16.32
N ALA A 235 14.40 -11.07 -15.08
CA ALA A 235 14.49 -10.02 -14.07
C ALA A 235 15.49 -8.95 -14.54
N ILE A 236 15.05 -7.70 -14.62
CA ILE A 236 15.89 -6.55 -14.98
C ILE A 236 17.08 -6.50 -14.00
N PRO A 237 18.34 -6.48 -14.48
CA PRO A 237 19.51 -6.42 -13.59
C PRO A 237 19.44 -5.21 -12.64
N VAL A 238 19.87 -5.40 -11.41
CA VAL A 238 19.87 -4.38 -10.34
C VAL A 238 20.60 -3.10 -10.75
N GLU A 239 21.58 -3.20 -11.64
CA GLU A 239 22.42 -2.10 -12.13
C GLU A 239 21.64 -1.05 -12.94
N ASP A 240 20.49 -1.39 -13.52
CA ASP A 240 19.67 -0.45 -14.31
C ASP A 240 18.59 0.28 -13.47
N ARG A 241 18.54 0.02 -12.14
CA ARG A 241 17.49 0.56 -11.23
C ARG A 241 17.79 1.94 -10.67
N LEU A 242 19.04 2.41 -10.77
CA LEU A 242 19.47 3.65 -10.14
C LEU A 242 19.40 4.84 -11.11
N GLY A 243 18.21 5.40 -11.28
CA GLY A 243 18.14 6.84 -11.48
C GLY A 243 18.66 7.50 -10.20
N GLU A 244 19.77 8.26 -10.30
CA GLU A 244 20.43 8.91 -9.19
C GLU A 244 19.42 9.70 -8.33
N PHE A 245 19.07 9.16 -7.16
CA PHE A 245 18.43 9.91 -6.09
C PHE A 245 19.56 10.36 -5.15
N ASP A 246 19.83 11.66 -5.11
CA ASP A 246 20.84 12.28 -4.22
C ASP A 246 20.30 12.31 -2.77
N ASP A 247 20.70 11.32 -1.98
CA ASP A 247 20.27 11.09 -0.59
C ASP A 247 21.04 11.92 0.44
N THR A 248 21.81 12.95 0.02
CA THR A 248 22.76 13.64 0.91
C THR A 248 22.20 14.79 1.75
N GLN A 249 20.89 15.02 1.79
CA GLN A 249 20.35 16.10 2.64
C GLN A 249 19.05 15.73 3.33
N HIS A 250 19.13 15.18 4.55
CA HIS A 250 18.32 15.46 5.75
C HIS A 250 18.29 14.23 6.65
N SER A 251 19.00 14.32 7.78
CA SER A 251 18.92 13.33 8.87
C SER A 251 17.55 13.40 9.56
N ASP A 252 17.05 12.26 10.06
CA ASP A 252 15.80 12.12 10.83
C ASP A 252 15.76 12.97 12.12
N ASP A 253 16.87 13.63 12.46
CA ASP A 253 17.00 14.46 13.66
C ASP A 253 16.23 15.77 13.60
N ASP A 254 15.78 16.21 12.41
CA ASP A 254 15.12 17.50 12.20
C ASP A 254 13.57 17.45 12.32
N LEU A 255 12.98 16.28 12.60
CA LEU A 255 11.53 16.17 12.79
C LEU A 255 11.15 16.43 14.25
N PRO A 256 10.08 17.22 14.53
CA PRO A 256 9.51 17.36 15.85
C PRO A 256 9.19 16.00 16.49
N GLU A 257 9.39 15.86 17.81
CA GLU A 257 9.21 14.57 18.51
C GLU A 257 7.79 14.00 18.41
N ASP A 258 6.79 14.84 18.24
CA ASP A 258 5.39 14.47 18.03
C ASP A 258 5.09 13.92 16.63
N GLN A 259 6.04 14.02 15.71
CA GLN A 259 5.94 13.49 14.34
C GLN A 259 6.77 12.22 14.12
N LYS A 260 7.57 11.81 15.09
CA LYS A 260 8.29 10.53 15.05
C LYS A 260 7.30 9.40 15.30
N ILE A 261 7.35 8.37 14.46
CA ILE A 261 6.59 7.13 14.72
C ILE A 261 7.25 6.51 15.96
N PRO A 262 6.50 6.26 17.07
CA PRO A 262 7.08 5.59 18.22
C PRO A 262 7.49 4.17 17.79
N PHE A 263 8.79 3.91 17.72
CA PHE A 263 9.32 2.55 17.71
C PHE A 263 8.97 1.94 19.08
N VAL A 264 7.88 1.20 19.14
CA VAL A 264 7.62 0.32 20.28
C VAL A 264 8.23 -1.02 19.91
N LEU A 265 9.38 -1.30 20.55
CA LEU A 265 9.98 -2.63 20.62
C LEU A 265 9.03 -3.66 21.24
#